data_52f4767271e028dd62ef8d747581b85a
#
_entry.id   52f4767271e028dd62ef8d747581b85a
#
_cell.length_a   1.000
_cell.length_b   1.000
_cell.length_c   1.000
_cell.angle_alpha   90.00
_cell.angle_beta   90.00
_cell.angle_gamma   90.00
#
_symmetry.space_group_name_H-M   'P 1'
#
loop_
_entity.id
_entity.type
_entity.pdbx_description
1 polymer ?
#
loop_
_entity_poly.entity_id
_entity_poly.type
_entity_poly.pdbx_seq_one_letter_code
_entity_poly.pdbx_strand_id
1 'polypeptide(L)'
;MNVAASAPGNLLPGRWFDGRSSQAQPVLVSLQPTAQGPSLRLHPLSSPGAAPVVFAYGDVGWPEAWNDKRPQVRVVVDLRDHGSLEIDAVAAWRAALAAAGERPGIAQRMQTRWPVLLGVTLAAVIGLTLFYRSGTPWAATQLTRMVPLAWETSMADNVMRQMDEGPLKSSRLPAARQQELRARFDALVQQASATPHRYPGYRPALSLDFRAGMGANAFALPGGRIVMTDGMVKAAAEKGLPDEALVGVLAHEIGHVMHRHSTRMVVEQGVLNVGLGLALGDVSSVVSTGASLLTGLAYSRNHEREADCYAIAAMRHAALPTVPMAQLLLAVAQDARDEAAAKSGKPRDGKDAAKGGAGATGGASGTARSPRDTAGSHSTLWSFLSSHPDTVERATELEQGHAPHCAKG
;
A
#
# COMPACT_ATOMS: atom_id res chain seq x y z
N MET A 1 28.42 -5.27 -58.28
CA MET A 1 27.58 -4.48 -57.37
C MET A 1 26.20 -4.40 -57.99
N ASN A 2 25.34 -5.37 -57.60
CA ASN A 2 23.95 -5.41 -58.07
C ASN A 2 23.11 -4.47 -57.20
N VAL A 3 22.74 -3.32 -57.76
CA VAL A 3 21.66 -2.49 -57.19
C VAL A 3 20.35 -3.21 -57.51
N ALA A 4 19.82 -3.90 -56.54
CA ALA A 4 18.47 -4.46 -56.62
C ALA A 4 17.49 -3.30 -56.84
N ALA A 5 16.88 -3.23 -58.00
CA ALA A 5 15.78 -2.32 -58.29
C ALA A 5 14.61 -2.70 -57.34
N SER A 6 14.38 -1.86 -56.37
CA SER A 6 13.20 -1.96 -55.49
C SER A 6 11.95 -1.87 -56.39
N ALA A 7 11.07 -2.84 -56.26
CA ALA A 7 9.72 -2.81 -56.90
C ALA A 7 9.06 -1.44 -56.64
N PRO A 8 8.28 -0.90 -57.60
CA PRO A 8 7.64 0.39 -57.45
C PRO A 8 6.65 0.30 -56.28
N GLY A 9 7.05 0.83 -55.13
CA GLY A 9 6.14 0.98 -53.98
C GLY A 9 4.93 1.79 -54.47
N ASN A 10 3.74 1.41 -54.04
CA ASN A 10 2.50 2.10 -54.40
C ASN A 10 2.63 3.59 -54.19
N LEU A 11 2.79 4.33 -55.28
CA LEU A 11 2.85 5.77 -55.29
C LEU A 11 1.48 6.35 -54.97
N LEU A 12 1.35 7.16 -53.98
CA LEU A 12 0.10 7.75 -53.52
C LEU A 12 0.08 9.24 -53.93
N PRO A 13 -1.02 9.73 -54.53
CA PRO A 13 -1.15 11.16 -54.84
C PRO A 13 -1.32 11.93 -53.52
N GLY A 14 -0.57 13.06 -53.39
CA GLY A 14 -0.65 13.94 -52.25
C GLY A 14 -0.46 15.41 -52.67
N ARG A 15 -0.72 16.29 -51.71
CA ARG A 15 -0.51 17.73 -51.84
C ARG A 15 0.46 18.17 -50.73
N TRP A 16 1.61 18.70 -51.18
CA TRP A 16 2.63 19.19 -50.25
C TRP A 16 2.54 20.70 -50.14
N PHE A 17 2.45 21.20 -48.93
CA PHE A 17 2.55 22.61 -48.57
C PHE A 17 3.90 22.80 -47.90
N ASP A 18 4.81 23.53 -48.54
CA ASP A 18 6.20 23.65 -48.11
C ASP A 18 6.43 24.59 -46.92
N GLY A 19 5.38 25.16 -46.35
CA GLY A 19 5.43 26.10 -45.23
C GLY A 19 5.87 27.52 -45.61
N ARG A 20 6.25 27.73 -46.89
CA ARG A 20 6.69 29.05 -47.42
C ARG A 20 5.62 29.73 -48.24
N SER A 21 4.75 28.96 -48.85
CA SER A 21 3.68 29.43 -49.72
C SER A 21 2.38 28.69 -49.35
N SER A 22 1.25 29.37 -49.56
CA SER A 22 -0.09 28.76 -49.41
C SER A 22 -0.48 27.87 -50.60
N GLN A 23 0.38 27.78 -51.61
CA GLN A 23 0.11 27.02 -52.82
C GLN A 23 0.50 25.54 -52.62
N ALA A 24 -0.45 24.65 -52.82
CA ALA A 24 -0.23 23.20 -52.74
C ALA A 24 0.58 22.73 -53.96
N GLN A 25 1.66 22.01 -53.73
CA GLN A 25 2.42 21.34 -54.76
C GLN A 25 1.96 19.92 -54.92
N PRO A 26 1.51 19.48 -56.12
CA PRO A 26 1.10 18.09 -56.34
C PRO A 26 2.36 17.18 -56.30
N VAL A 27 2.29 16.13 -55.51
CA VAL A 27 3.39 15.18 -55.30
C VAL A 27 2.87 13.72 -55.38
N LEU A 28 3.76 12.80 -55.75
CA LEU A 28 3.57 11.38 -55.47
C LEU A 28 4.41 11.02 -54.26
N VAL A 29 3.76 10.24 -53.40
CA VAL A 29 4.32 9.87 -52.09
C VAL A 29 4.64 8.38 -52.06
N SER A 30 5.83 8.02 -51.61
CA SER A 30 6.19 6.61 -51.33
C SER A 30 6.78 6.45 -49.96
N LEU A 31 6.54 5.29 -49.36
CA LEU A 31 7.12 4.91 -48.09
C LEU A 31 8.12 3.76 -48.29
N GLN A 32 9.28 3.87 -47.66
CA GLN A 32 10.26 2.79 -47.68
C GLN A 32 10.61 2.34 -46.29
N PRO A 33 10.60 1.00 -46.02
CA PRO A 33 10.98 0.47 -44.73
C PRO A 33 12.45 0.73 -44.43
N THR A 34 12.76 1.21 -43.22
CA THR A 34 14.10 1.33 -42.67
C THR A 34 14.18 0.69 -41.31
N ALA A 35 15.37 0.51 -40.76
CA ALA A 35 15.59 -0.06 -39.42
C ALA A 35 14.94 0.76 -38.29
N GLN A 36 14.72 2.06 -38.50
CA GLN A 36 14.17 2.99 -37.52
C GLN A 36 12.66 3.27 -37.70
N GLY A 37 12.05 2.71 -38.76
CA GLY A 37 10.68 2.97 -39.18
C GLY A 37 10.63 3.42 -40.64
N PRO A 38 9.41 3.68 -41.21
CA PRO A 38 9.29 4.09 -42.60
C PRO A 38 9.91 5.43 -42.88
N SER A 39 10.69 5.58 -44.00
CA SER A 39 11.08 6.85 -44.56
C SER A 39 10.05 7.32 -45.57
N LEU A 40 9.73 8.61 -45.56
CA LEU A 40 8.79 9.25 -46.46
C LEU A 40 9.53 9.89 -47.64
N ARG A 41 9.07 9.62 -48.85
CA ARG A 41 9.64 10.24 -50.08
C ARG A 41 8.57 10.97 -50.85
N LEU A 42 8.83 12.21 -51.15
CA LEU A 42 7.99 13.07 -52.00
C LEU A 42 8.60 13.22 -53.38
N HIS A 43 7.83 12.91 -54.42
CA HIS A 43 8.21 13.05 -55.82
C HIS A 43 7.41 14.22 -56.42
N PRO A 44 7.98 15.45 -56.54
CA PRO A 44 7.26 16.59 -57.08
C PRO A 44 6.86 16.36 -58.52
N LEU A 45 5.60 16.60 -58.84
CA LEU A 45 5.03 16.46 -60.20
C LEU A 45 5.30 17.72 -61.04
N SER A 46 5.58 18.86 -60.39
CA SER A 46 5.86 20.13 -61.05
C SER A 46 7.25 20.18 -61.73
N SER A 47 8.15 19.24 -61.40
CA SER A 47 9.49 19.17 -61.94
C SER A 47 9.87 17.74 -62.32
N PRO A 48 9.43 17.25 -63.50
CA PRO A 48 9.74 15.90 -63.97
C PRO A 48 11.26 15.67 -64.01
N GLY A 49 11.74 14.64 -63.30
CA GLY A 49 13.15 14.30 -63.18
C GLY A 49 13.90 14.88 -61.98
N ALA A 50 13.26 15.68 -61.17
CA ALA A 50 13.84 16.11 -59.89
C ALA A 50 14.02 14.94 -58.93
N ALA A 51 15.13 14.99 -58.15
CA ALA A 51 15.33 13.99 -57.09
C ALA A 51 14.21 14.06 -56.05
N PRO A 52 13.75 12.92 -55.49
CA PRO A 52 12.73 12.90 -54.43
C PRO A 52 13.27 13.59 -53.19
N VAL A 53 12.41 14.34 -52.53
CA VAL A 53 12.67 14.85 -51.18
C VAL A 53 12.43 13.72 -50.17
N VAL A 54 13.42 13.39 -49.36
CA VAL A 54 13.40 12.26 -48.44
C VAL A 54 13.39 12.75 -47.01
N PHE A 55 12.44 12.25 -46.20
CA PHE A 55 12.34 12.52 -44.80
C PHE A 55 12.61 11.22 -44.00
N ALA A 56 13.48 11.28 -43.02
CA ALA A 56 13.72 10.20 -42.11
C ALA A 56 12.52 10.04 -41.16
N TYR A 57 12.40 8.87 -40.52
CA TYR A 57 11.28 8.57 -39.63
C TYR A 57 11.07 9.61 -38.52
N GLY A 58 12.18 10.10 -37.92
CA GLY A 58 12.15 11.10 -36.83
C GLY A 58 11.78 12.52 -37.26
N ASP A 59 11.88 12.81 -38.58
CA ASP A 59 11.62 14.16 -39.14
C ASP A 59 10.14 14.33 -39.53
N VAL A 60 9.35 13.25 -39.41
CA VAL A 60 7.93 13.21 -39.78
C VAL A 60 7.07 13.10 -38.53
N GLY A 61 6.13 14.00 -38.39
CA GLY A 61 5.02 13.86 -37.43
C GLY A 61 3.97 12.90 -37.95
N TRP A 62 4.15 11.61 -37.68
CA TRP A 62 3.25 10.57 -38.18
C TRP A 62 1.85 10.73 -37.61
N PRO A 63 0.80 10.78 -38.47
CA PRO A 63 -0.56 10.99 -38.02
C PRO A 63 -1.07 9.80 -37.22
N GLU A 64 -1.63 10.08 -36.04
CA GLU A 64 -2.27 9.06 -35.23
C GLU A 64 -3.53 8.51 -35.91
N ALA A 65 -3.74 7.18 -35.86
CA ALA A 65 -4.95 6.57 -36.35
C ALA A 65 -6.09 6.78 -35.34
N TRP A 66 -6.86 7.84 -35.54
CA TRP A 66 -8.07 8.14 -34.75
C TRP A 66 -9.22 7.24 -35.23
N ASN A 67 -9.74 6.41 -34.32
CA ASN A 67 -11.03 5.69 -34.39
C ASN A 67 -11.49 5.16 -35.76
N ASP A 68 -11.47 3.82 -35.96
CA ASP A 68 -11.96 3.13 -37.15
C ASP A 68 -13.46 3.36 -37.45
N LYS A 69 -14.25 3.91 -36.51
CA LYS A 69 -15.70 4.14 -36.65
C LYS A 69 -16.04 5.47 -37.32
N ARG A 70 -15.12 6.40 -37.51
CA ARG A 70 -15.31 7.63 -38.27
C ARG A 70 -14.28 7.66 -39.41
N PRO A 71 -14.70 7.43 -40.65
CA PRO A 71 -13.78 7.45 -41.78
C PRO A 71 -13.16 8.85 -41.88
N GLN A 72 -11.84 8.91 -41.79
CA GLN A 72 -11.11 10.12 -42.12
C GLN A 72 -11.18 10.32 -43.63
N VAL A 73 -11.56 11.51 -44.03
CA VAL A 73 -11.65 11.87 -45.47
C VAL A 73 -10.25 12.22 -45.98
N ARG A 74 -9.34 12.65 -45.10
CA ARG A 74 -8.00 13.10 -45.43
C ARG A 74 -7.04 12.82 -44.25
N VAL A 75 -5.79 12.48 -44.58
CA VAL A 75 -4.67 12.42 -43.65
C VAL A 75 -3.77 13.64 -43.86
N VAL A 76 -3.40 14.31 -42.80
CA VAL A 76 -2.41 15.38 -42.78
C VAL A 76 -1.18 14.88 -42.05
N VAL A 77 -0.03 14.88 -42.74
CA VAL A 77 1.26 14.49 -42.17
C VAL A 77 2.06 15.78 -41.93
N ASP A 78 2.50 15.96 -40.69
CA ASP A 78 3.34 17.08 -40.31
C ASP A 78 4.82 16.81 -40.73
N LEU A 79 5.38 17.67 -41.54
CA LEU A 79 6.78 17.62 -41.99
C LEU A 79 7.64 18.61 -41.23
N ARG A 80 7.21 19.08 -40.06
CA ARG A 80 7.88 20.06 -39.20
C ARG A 80 8.26 21.34 -39.96
N ASP A 81 9.52 21.70 -40.03
CA ASP A 81 10.03 22.91 -40.74
C ASP A 81 9.81 22.87 -42.25
N HIS A 82 9.39 21.76 -42.79
CA HIS A 82 9.09 21.52 -44.20
C HIS A 82 7.59 21.52 -44.53
N GLY A 83 6.79 22.01 -43.60
CA GLY A 83 5.35 22.19 -43.79
C GLY A 83 4.50 20.93 -43.59
N SER A 84 3.51 20.66 -44.44
CA SER A 84 2.60 19.55 -44.28
C SER A 84 2.26 18.86 -45.61
N LEU A 85 1.93 17.58 -45.50
CA LEU A 85 1.52 16.75 -46.61
C LEU A 85 0.08 16.28 -46.38
N GLU A 86 -0.82 16.56 -47.35
CA GLU A 86 -2.17 16.08 -47.35
C GLU A 86 -2.35 14.91 -48.30
N ILE A 87 -3.03 13.87 -47.86
CA ILE A 87 -3.33 12.65 -48.63
C ILE A 87 -4.81 12.32 -48.48
N ASP A 88 -5.53 12.31 -49.62
CA ASP A 88 -6.96 12.00 -49.64
C ASP A 88 -7.22 10.48 -49.69
N ALA A 89 -6.27 9.69 -50.19
CA ALA A 89 -6.36 8.22 -50.27
C ALA A 89 -6.01 7.54 -48.94
N VAL A 90 -6.81 7.76 -47.91
CA VAL A 90 -6.54 7.33 -46.51
C VAL A 90 -6.32 5.82 -46.39
N ALA A 91 -7.13 5.01 -47.04
CA ALA A 91 -7.00 3.55 -46.97
C ALA A 91 -5.69 3.05 -47.59
N ALA A 92 -5.30 3.63 -48.73
CA ALA A 92 -4.06 3.29 -49.43
C ALA A 92 -2.84 3.76 -48.61
N TRP A 93 -2.90 4.94 -47.95
CA TRP A 93 -1.89 5.42 -47.04
C TRP A 93 -1.66 4.47 -45.87
N ARG A 94 -2.75 4.02 -45.21
CA ARG A 94 -2.66 3.06 -44.08
C ARG A 94 -2.07 1.72 -44.53
N ALA A 95 -2.43 1.23 -45.68
CA ALA A 95 -1.88 0.02 -46.27
C ALA A 95 -0.37 0.16 -46.54
N ALA A 96 0.04 1.33 -47.11
CA ALA A 96 1.46 1.63 -47.37
C ALA A 96 2.29 1.75 -46.07
N LEU A 97 1.74 2.38 -45.03
CA LEU A 97 2.38 2.45 -43.71
C LEU A 97 2.57 1.06 -43.09
N ALA A 98 1.55 0.25 -43.12
CA ALA A 98 1.62 -1.13 -42.62
C ALA A 98 2.63 -1.98 -43.38
N ALA A 99 2.67 -1.84 -44.73
CA ALA A 99 3.66 -2.51 -45.58
C ALA A 99 5.09 -2.02 -45.35
N ALA A 100 5.25 -0.74 -44.95
CA ALA A 100 6.54 -0.15 -44.60
C ALA A 100 7.00 -0.47 -43.15
N GLY A 101 6.27 -1.33 -42.43
CA GLY A 101 6.65 -1.87 -41.14
C GLY A 101 6.25 -1.01 -39.94
N GLU A 102 5.43 0.03 -40.13
CA GLU A 102 4.92 0.79 -39.00
C GLU A 102 3.91 -0.08 -38.23
N ARG A 103 4.17 -0.24 -36.94
CA ARG A 103 3.27 -0.95 -36.02
C ARG A 103 2.73 0.04 -35.00
N PRO A 104 1.40 0.09 -34.84
CA PRO A 104 0.83 0.98 -33.81
C PRO A 104 1.38 0.62 -32.43
N GLY A 105 1.83 1.61 -31.69
CA GLY A 105 2.30 1.46 -30.32
C GLY A 105 1.21 0.93 -29.37
N ILE A 106 1.62 0.51 -28.16
CA ILE A 106 0.67 -0.01 -27.14
C ILE A 106 -0.37 1.06 -26.79
N ALA A 107 0.04 2.32 -26.62
CA ALA A 107 -0.88 3.43 -26.32
C ALA A 107 -1.97 3.60 -27.40
N GLN A 108 -1.59 3.56 -28.68
CA GLN A 108 -2.53 3.65 -29.77
C GLN A 108 -3.47 2.44 -29.86
N ARG A 109 -2.96 1.23 -29.56
CA ARG A 109 -3.79 0.02 -29.49
C ARG A 109 -4.78 0.07 -28.33
N MET A 110 -4.42 0.67 -27.19
CA MET A 110 -5.34 0.88 -26.07
C MET A 110 -6.50 1.80 -26.44
N GLN A 111 -6.23 2.87 -27.21
CA GLN A 111 -7.26 3.82 -27.65
C GLN A 111 -8.21 3.24 -28.72
N THR A 112 -7.71 2.33 -29.57
CA THR A 112 -8.48 1.80 -30.70
C THR A 112 -9.09 0.42 -30.45
N ARG A 113 -8.56 -0.37 -29.49
CA ARG A 113 -8.99 -1.75 -29.21
C ARG A 113 -9.26 -1.96 -27.73
N TRP A 114 -10.53 -1.95 -27.36
CA TRP A 114 -10.97 -2.14 -25.98
C TRP A 114 -10.43 -3.43 -25.30
N PRO A 115 -10.21 -4.60 -25.98
CA PRO A 115 -9.61 -5.76 -25.30
C PRO A 115 -8.16 -5.51 -24.88
N VAL A 116 -7.40 -4.69 -25.64
CA VAL A 116 -6.02 -4.30 -25.28
C VAL A 116 -6.04 -3.38 -24.07
N LEU A 117 -6.96 -2.40 -24.05
CA LEU A 117 -7.15 -1.54 -22.88
C LEU A 117 -7.48 -2.37 -21.63
N LEU A 118 -8.44 -3.30 -21.75
CA LEU A 118 -8.81 -4.19 -20.63
C LEU A 118 -7.61 -5.05 -20.17
N GLY A 119 -6.84 -5.62 -21.10
CA GLY A 119 -5.65 -6.43 -20.80
C GLY A 119 -4.58 -5.62 -20.04
N VAL A 120 -4.28 -4.40 -20.50
CA VAL A 120 -3.31 -3.52 -19.84
C VAL A 120 -3.81 -3.09 -18.46
N THR A 121 -5.09 -2.73 -18.34
CA THR A 121 -5.69 -2.36 -17.05
C THR A 121 -5.64 -3.53 -16.07
N LEU A 122 -6.00 -4.74 -16.51
CA LEU A 122 -5.92 -5.94 -15.68
C LEU A 122 -4.49 -6.23 -15.24
N ALA A 123 -3.53 -6.15 -16.16
CA ALA A 123 -2.11 -6.32 -15.84
C ALA A 123 -1.61 -5.27 -14.82
N ALA A 124 -2.02 -4.02 -14.96
CA ALA A 124 -1.71 -2.95 -14.02
C ALA A 124 -2.31 -3.22 -12.62
N VAL A 125 -3.58 -3.65 -12.56
CA VAL A 125 -4.25 -4.00 -11.29
C VAL A 125 -3.56 -5.19 -10.62
N ILE A 126 -3.22 -6.23 -11.38
CA ILE A 126 -2.49 -7.39 -10.85
C ILE A 126 -1.10 -6.95 -10.36
N GLY A 127 -0.36 -6.18 -11.14
CA GLY A 127 0.97 -5.67 -10.76
C GLY A 127 0.92 -4.82 -9.50
N LEU A 128 -0.03 -3.91 -9.40
CA LEU A 128 -0.23 -3.07 -8.21
C LEU A 128 -0.62 -3.92 -6.98
N THR A 129 -1.49 -4.91 -7.17
CA THR A 129 -1.90 -5.82 -6.09
C THR A 129 -0.71 -6.65 -5.59
N LEU A 130 0.11 -7.19 -6.49
CA LEU A 130 1.33 -7.94 -6.13
C LEU A 130 2.36 -7.04 -5.46
N PHE A 131 2.55 -5.81 -5.95
CA PHE A 131 3.41 -4.83 -5.31
C PHE A 131 2.94 -4.51 -3.89
N TYR A 132 1.66 -4.22 -3.70
CA TYR A 132 1.09 -3.91 -2.39
C TYR A 132 1.18 -5.09 -1.41
N ARG A 133 0.78 -6.32 -1.84
CA ARG A 133 0.68 -7.48 -0.96
C ARG A 133 2.01 -8.18 -0.67
N SER A 134 2.95 -8.12 -1.58
CA SER A 134 4.21 -8.87 -1.50
C SER A 134 5.45 -7.98 -1.62
N GLY A 135 5.46 -7.06 -2.57
CA GLY A 135 6.60 -6.18 -2.85
C GLY A 135 6.87 -5.22 -1.70
N THR A 136 5.85 -4.55 -1.19
CA THR A 136 5.98 -3.57 -0.10
C THR A 136 6.47 -4.21 1.21
N PRO A 137 5.86 -5.31 1.73
CA PRO A 137 6.35 -5.97 2.94
C PRO A 137 7.76 -6.56 2.79
N TRP A 138 8.08 -7.08 1.61
CA TRP A 138 9.43 -7.57 1.32
C TRP A 138 10.45 -6.42 1.34
N ALA A 139 10.19 -5.34 0.62
CA ALA A 139 11.07 -4.17 0.58
C ALA A 139 11.25 -3.56 1.97
N ALA A 140 10.16 -3.38 2.72
CA ALA A 140 10.20 -2.88 4.08
C ALA A 140 11.04 -3.77 5.00
N THR A 141 10.92 -5.09 4.89
CA THR A 141 11.73 -6.03 5.68
C THR A 141 13.22 -5.84 5.40
N GLN A 142 13.63 -5.64 4.13
CA GLN A 142 15.04 -5.42 3.79
C GLN A 142 15.52 -4.04 4.25
N LEU A 143 14.76 -2.99 3.99
CA LEU A 143 15.11 -1.61 4.36
C LEU A 143 15.17 -1.43 5.88
N THR A 144 14.30 -2.07 6.64
CA THR A 144 14.31 -2.04 8.11
C THR A 144 15.66 -2.51 8.69
N ARG A 145 16.37 -3.41 8.02
CA ARG A 145 17.72 -3.84 8.46
C ARG A 145 18.73 -2.70 8.50
N MET A 146 18.50 -1.67 7.67
CA MET A 146 19.38 -0.51 7.56
C MET A 146 19.02 0.62 8.54
N VAL A 147 17.86 0.55 9.18
CA VAL A 147 17.40 1.57 10.13
C VAL A 147 18.23 1.45 11.43
N PRO A 148 18.97 2.51 11.84
CA PRO A 148 19.75 2.48 13.06
C PRO A 148 18.89 2.42 14.32
N LEU A 149 19.35 1.73 15.38
CA LEU A 149 18.65 1.66 16.66
C LEU A 149 18.47 3.06 17.28
N ALA A 150 19.45 3.95 17.14
CA ALA A 150 19.36 5.33 17.63
C ALA A 150 18.19 6.12 17.01
N TRP A 151 17.86 5.85 15.76
CA TRP A 151 16.69 6.46 15.11
C TRP A 151 15.39 5.95 15.76
N GLU A 152 15.30 4.65 16.02
CA GLU A 152 14.13 4.03 16.66
C GLU A 152 13.90 4.58 18.07
N THR A 153 14.97 4.69 18.88
CA THR A 153 14.86 5.23 20.24
C THR A 153 14.45 6.70 20.23
N SER A 154 15.00 7.52 19.34
CA SER A 154 14.58 8.92 19.19
C SER A 154 13.12 9.05 18.77
N MET A 155 12.65 8.17 17.88
CA MET A 155 11.26 8.12 17.45
C MET A 155 10.35 7.73 18.63
N ALA A 156 10.72 6.72 19.40
CA ALA A 156 9.98 6.29 20.59
C ALA A 156 9.87 7.41 21.63
N ASP A 157 10.94 8.15 21.87
CA ASP A 157 10.94 9.30 22.80
C ASP A 157 10.00 10.42 22.32
N ASN A 158 9.96 10.69 21.03
CA ASN A 158 9.04 11.68 20.46
C ASN A 158 7.57 11.23 20.63
N VAL A 159 7.27 9.96 20.32
CA VAL A 159 5.93 9.40 20.49
C VAL A 159 5.51 9.43 21.96
N MET A 160 6.39 9.03 22.87
CA MET A 160 6.07 9.05 24.32
C MET A 160 5.79 10.46 24.83
N ARG A 161 6.55 11.48 24.41
CA ARG A 161 6.24 12.87 24.78
C ARG A 161 4.85 13.28 24.34
N GLN A 162 4.48 13.00 23.08
CA GLN A 162 3.16 13.31 22.57
C GLN A 162 2.05 12.57 23.31
N MET A 163 2.27 11.29 23.65
CA MET A 163 1.32 10.49 24.40
C MET A 163 1.19 10.95 25.86
N ASP A 164 2.29 11.35 26.51
CA ASP A 164 2.29 11.89 27.88
C ASP A 164 1.64 13.29 27.95
N GLU A 165 1.71 14.09 26.89
CA GLU A 165 0.98 15.36 26.75
C GLU A 165 -0.51 15.16 26.49
N GLY A 166 -0.89 14.00 25.91
CA GLY A 166 -2.25 13.67 25.47
C GLY A 166 -2.95 12.63 26.34
N PRO A 167 -3.09 11.40 25.83
CA PRO A 167 -3.95 10.37 26.44
C PRO A 167 -3.36 9.67 27.66
N LEU A 168 -2.05 9.70 27.84
CA LEU A 168 -1.38 9.04 28.95
C LEU A 168 -1.20 9.98 30.16
N LYS A 169 -1.17 9.37 31.33
CA LYS A 169 -0.90 10.04 32.61
C LYS A 169 0.07 9.17 33.41
N SER A 170 0.71 9.74 34.43
CA SER A 170 1.52 8.98 35.35
C SER A 170 0.76 7.81 35.95
N SER A 171 1.41 6.68 36.05
CA SER A 171 0.83 5.47 36.65
C SER A 171 0.41 5.68 38.08
N ARG A 172 -0.70 5.09 38.48
CA ARG A 172 -1.25 5.06 39.85
C ARG A 172 -1.01 3.72 40.55
N LEU A 173 -0.32 2.79 39.88
CA LEU A 173 0.05 1.52 40.52
C LEU A 173 1.02 1.77 41.65
N PRO A 174 0.89 1.04 42.79
CA PRO A 174 1.87 1.09 43.89
C PRO A 174 3.30 0.79 43.36
N ALA A 175 4.29 1.51 43.87
CA ALA A 175 5.67 1.34 43.43
C ALA A 175 6.15 -0.12 43.58
N ALA A 176 5.76 -0.78 44.67
CA ALA A 176 6.08 -2.20 44.90
C ALA A 176 5.52 -3.09 43.78
N ARG A 177 4.28 -2.82 43.31
CA ARG A 177 3.67 -3.58 42.23
C ARG A 177 4.37 -3.36 40.89
N GLN A 178 4.77 -2.12 40.60
CA GLN A 178 5.57 -1.80 39.43
C GLN A 178 6.93 -2.52 39.45
N GLN A 179 7.59 -2.55 40.61
CA GLN A 179 8.87 -3.25 40.78
C GLN A 179 8.72 -4.77 40.59
N GLU A 180 7.69 -5.36 41.17
CA GLU A 180 7.39 -6.78 40.99
C GLU A 180 7.22 -7.14 39.53
N LEU A 181 6.40 -6.38 38.78
CA LEU A 181 6.17 -6.62 37.37
C LEU A 181 7.40 -6.38 36.50
N ARG A 182 8.25 -5.37 36.87
CA ARG A 182 9.54 -5.19 36.21
C ARG A 182 10.49 -6.37 36.45
N ALA A 183 10.55 -6.88 37.67
CA ALA A 183 11.40 -8.03 37.98
C ALA A 183 10.98 -9.28 37.14
N ARG A 184 9.66 -9.52 36.99
CA ARG A 184 9.15 -10.60 36.14
C ARG A 184 9.47 -10.35 34.65
N PHE A 185 9.33 -9.10 34.19
CA PHE A 185 9.73 -8.68 32.84
C PHE A 185 11.22 -8.92 32.56
N ASP A 186 12.08 -8.50 33.48
CA ASP A 186 13.53 -8.67 33.33
C ASP A 186 13.93 -10.15 33.33
N ALA A 187 13.29 -10.97 34.17
CA ALA A 187 13.46 -12.42 34.12
C ALA A 187 13.03 -13.04 32.80
N LEU A 188 11.89 -12.60 32.25
CA LEU A 188 11.42 -13.04 30.94
C LEU A 188 12.43 -12.64 29.84
N VAL A 189 12.92 -11.39 29.83
CA VAL A 189 13.89 -10.89 28.85
C VAL A 189 15.17 -11.73 28.84
N GLN A 190 15.69 -12.08 30.02
CA GLN A 190 16.87 -12.93 30.15
C GLN A 190 16.64 -14.32 29.55
N GLN A 191 15.50 -14.95 29.85
CA GLN A 191 15.15 -16.29 29.40
C GLN A 191 14.78 -16.32 27.91
N ALA A 192 14.16 -15.24 27.40
CA ALA A 192 13.75 -15.11 26.00
C ALA A 192 14.92 -14.74 25.05
N SER A 193 16.14 -14.50 25.57
CA SER A 193 17.29 -14.06 24.77
C SER A 193 17.67 -15.00 23.61
N ALA A 194 17.34 -16.29 23.72
CA ALA A 194 17.56 -17.32 22.70
C ALA A 194 16.37 -17.48 21.73
N THR A 195 15.28 -16.73 21.92
CA THR A 195 14.09 -16.88 21.07
C THR A 195 14.39 -16.36 19.66
N PRO A 196 14.15 -17.16 18.61
CA PRO A 196 14.39 -16.74 17.23
C PRO A 196 13.53 -15.53 16.84
N HIS A 197 14.12 -14.61 16.10
CA HIS A 197 13.43 -13.43 15.56
C HIS A 197 14.02 -13.03 14.20
N ARG A 198 13.25 -12.23 13.45
CA ARG A 198 13.56 -11.90 12.05
C ARG A 198 14.90 -11.17 11.84
N TYR A 199 15.41 -10.46 12.83
CA TYR A 199 16.61 -9.62 12.75
C TYR A 199 17.67 -10.08 13.76
N PRO A 200 18.46 -11.14 13.48
CA PRO A 200 19.37 -11.76 14.48
C PRO A 200 20.40 -10.82 15.10
N GLY A 201 20.80 -9.74 14.39
CA GLY A 201 21.74 -8.73 14.89
C GLY A 201 21.09 -7.62 15.71
N TYR A 202 19.77 -7.57 15.81
CA TYR A 202 19.05 -6.52 16.54
C TYR A 202 19.04 -6.80 18.03
N ARG A 203 19.60 -5.89 18.83
CA ARG A 203 19.78 -6.00 20.28
C ARG A 203 19.37 -4.71 20.99
N PRO A 204 18.06 -4.40 21.05
CA PRO A 204 17.57 -3.23 21.75
C PRO A 204 17.68 -3.42 23.28
N ALA A 205 17.84 -2.33 24.01
CA ALA A 205 17.66 -2.32 25.46
C ALA A 205 16.14 -2.33 25.74
N LEU A 206 15.61 -3.46 26.22
CA LEU A 206 14.20 -3.58 26.57
C LEU A 206 13.89 -2.90 27.90
N SER A 207 12.84 -2.10 27.95
CA SER A 207 12.39 -1.40 29.16
C SER A 207 10.87 -1.45 29.28
N LEU A 208 10.38 -1.52 30.54
CA LEU A 208 8.96 -1.53 30.85
C LEU A 208 8.57 -0.28 31.64
N ASP A 209 7.69 0.51 31.05
CA ASP A 209 7.07 1.68 31.64
C ASP A 209 5.61 1.41 31.99
N PHE A 210 5.13 2.07 33.06
CA PHE A 210 3.72 2.03 33.45
C PHE A 210 3.08 3.39 33.28
N ARG A 211 1.87 3.43 32.72
CA ARG A 211 1.06 4.64 32.54
C ARG A 211 -0.40 4.40 32.90
N ALA A 212 -1.06 5.44 33.38
CA ALA A 212 -2.53 5.48 33.46
C ALA A 212 -3.12 6.08 32.17
N GLY A 213 -4.37 5.79 31.89
CA GLY A 213 -5.06 6.21 30.67
C GLY A 213 -5.18 5.08 29.64
N MET A 214 -5.89 5.33 28.56
CA MET A 214 -6.08 4.41 27.42
C MET A 214 -6.71 3.05 27.77
N GLY A 215 -7.42 2.91 28.91
CA GLY A 215 -8.07 1.66 29.30
C GLY A 215 -7.08 0.52 29.58
N ALA A 216 -7.50 -0.73 29.37
CA ALA A 216 -6.64 -1.91 29.43
C ALA A 216 -5.84 -2.02 28.13
N ASN A 217 -4.54 -1.69 28.17
CA ASN A 217 -3.66 -1.68 27.01
C ASN A 217 -2.22 -2.01 27.37
N ALA A 218 -1.49 -2.54 26.38
CA ALA A 218 -0.04 -2.62 26.35
C ALA A 218 0.42 -2.37 24.92
N PHE A 219 1.58 -1.78 24.73
CA PHE A 219 2.12 -1.52 23.40
C PHE A 219 3.63 -1.38 23.39
N ALA A 220 4.21 -1.79 22.27
CA ALA A 220 5.64 -1.70 22.02
C ALA A 220 5.98 -0.50 21.13
N LEU A 221 7.00 0.26 21.51
CA LEU A 221 7.57 1.31 20.69
C LEU A 221 8.89 0.85 20.05
N PRO A 222 9.29 1.46 18.93
CA PRO A 222 10.57 1.16 18.29
C PRO A 222 11.72 1.31 19.30
N GLY A 223 12.75 0.49 19.15
CA GLY A 223 13.96 0.64 19.97
C GLY A 223 13.91 0.01 21.37
N GLY A 224 12.77 -0.67 21.74
CA GLY A 224 12.75 -1.52 22.93
C GLY A 224 11.89 -1.04 24.10
N ARG A 225 11.27 0.13 24.01
CA ARG A 225 10.38 0.62 25.06
C ARG A 225 9.00 -0.05 24.96
N ILE A 226 8.55 -0.62 26.06
CA ILE A 226 7.22 -1.23 26.20
C ILE A 226 6.46 -0.47 27.29
N VAL A 227 5.20 -0.17 27.01
CA VAL A 227 4.31 0.50 27.96
C VAL A 227 3.15 -0.43 28.31
N MET A 228 2.90 -0.61 29.59
CA MET A 228 1.70 -1.30 30.09
C MET A 228 0.85 -0.30 30.87
N THR A 229 -0.45 -0.30 30.60
CA THR A 229 -1.35 0.60 31.31
C THR A 229 -1.81 -0.01 32.63
N ASP A 230 -2.10 0.88 33.59
CA ASP A 230 -2.72 0.49 34.87
C ASP A 230 -4.03 -0.30 34.63
N GLY A 231 -4.74 0.01 33.55
CA GLY A 231 -5.97 -0.69 33.15
C GLY A 231 -5.75 -2.16 32.83
N MET A 232 -4.63 -2.51 32.19
CA MET A 232 -4.28 -3.91 31.89
C MET A 232 -4.00 -4.70 33.18
N VAL A 233 -3.23 -4.11 34.09
CA VAL A 233 -2.94 -4.72 35.40
C VAL A 233 -4.19 -4.89 36.22
N LYS A 234 -5.09 -3.91 36.22
CA LYS A 234 -6.38 -3.94 36.91
C LYS A 234 -7.29 -5.02 36.31
N ALA A 235 -7.39 -5.14 34.99
CA ALA A 235 -8.21 -6.16 34.31
C ALA A 235 -7.77 -7.58 34.72
N ALA A 236 -6.45 -7.85 34.77
CA ALA A 236 -5.96 -9.14 35.23
C ALA A 236 -6.37 -9.44 36.68
N ALA A 237 -6.23 -8.44 37.58
CA ALA A 237 -6.58 -8.58 39.01
C ALA A 237 -8.08 -8.78 39.19
N GLU A 238 -8.93 -8.04 38.49
CA GLU A 238 -10.41 -8.15 38.59
C GLU A 238 -10.94 -9.50 38.12
N LYS A 239 -10.23 -10.13 37.18
CA LYS A 239 -10.58 -11.48 36.69
C LYS A 239 -9.89 -12.58 37.50
N GLY A 240 -9.14 -12.24 38.55
CA GLY A 240 -8.42 -13.22 39.39
C GLY A 240 -7.33 -13.98 38.64
N LEU A 241 -6.78 -13.41 37.57
CA LEU A 241 -5.76 -14.05 36.75
C LEU A 241 -4.39 -13.93 37.42
N PRO A 242 -3.53 -14.94 37.31
CA PRO A 242 -2.17 -14.88 37.83
C PRO A 242 -1.29 -13.91 36.96
N ASP A 243 -0.17 -13.48 37.52
CA ASP A 243 0.75 -12.55 36.83
C ASP A 243 1.33 -13.08 35.52
N GLU A 244 1.33 -14.39 35.32
CA GLU A 244 1.69 -15.04 34.06
C GLU A 244 0.83 -14.54 32.90
N ALA A 245 -0.39 -14.07 33.18
CA ALA A 245 -1.25 -13.42 32.17
C ALA A 245 -0.63 -12.12 31.65
N LEU A 246 -0.14 -11.25 32.56
CA LEU A 246 0.54 -10.01 32.22
C LEU A 246 1.91 -10.26 31.56
N VAL A 247 2.66 -11.26 32.07
CA VAL A 247 3.95 -11.66 31.49
C VAL A 247 3.76 -12.16 30.06
N GLY A 248 2.68 -12.89 29.77
CA GLY A 248 2.36 -13.32 28.42
C GLY A 248 2.10 -12.16 27.46
N VAL A 249 1.33 -11.14 27.90
CA VAL A 249 1.14 -9.91 27.12
C VAL A 249 2.47 -9.20 26.90
N LEU A 250 3.33 -9.11 27.92
CA LEU A 250 4.68 -8.53 27.77
C LEU A 250 5.55 -9.33 26.79
N ALA A 251 5.46 -10.66 26.79
CA ALA A 251 6.16 -11.51 25.81
C ALA A 251 5.71 -11.21 24.37
N HIS A 252 4.42 -10.95 24.17
CA HIS A 252 3.88 -10.54 22.88
C HIS A 252 4.42 -9.18 22.45
N GLU A 253 4.44 -8.20 23.36
CA GLU A 253 5.02 -6.87 23.07
C GLU A 253 6.53 -6.95 22.77
N ILE A 254 7.27 -7.79 23.48
CA ILE A 254 8.67 -8.06 23.15
C ILE A 254 8.77 -8.64 21.72
N GLY A 255 7.86 -9.51 21.32
CA GLY A 255 7.77 -10.02 19.96
C GLY A 255 7.66 -8.90 18.92
N HIS A 256 6.79 -7.90 19.16
CA HIS A 256 6.69 -6.73 18.30
C HIS A 256 8.01 -5.95 18.19
N VAL A 257 8.71 -5.75 19.32
CA VAL A 257 10.02 -5.11 19.32
C VAL A 257 11.04 -5.92 18.53
N MET A 258 11.20 -7.22 18.84
CA MET A 258 12.24 -8.06 18.27
C MET A 258 12.05 -8.29 16.76
N HIS A 259 10.80 -8.33 16.29
CA HIS A 259 10.47 -8.35 14.87
C HIS A 259 10.41 -6.96 14.21
N ARG A 260 10.68 -5.89 15.00
CA ARG A 260 10.69 -4.49 14.55
C ARG A 260 9.41 -4.07 13.82
N HIS A 261 8.24 -4.54 14.30
CA HIS A 261 6.98 -4.36 13.60
C HIS A 261 6.62 -2.90 13.40
N SER A 262 6.77 -2.05 14.44
CA SER A 262 6.51 -0.60 14.34
C SER A 262 7.41 0.08 13.29
N THR A 263 8.70 -0.26 13.27
CA THR A 263 9.66 0.28 12.28
C THR A 263 9.32 -0.21 10.87
N ARG A 264 8.97 -1.50 10.72
CA ARG A 264 8.53 -2.06 9.42
C ARG A 264 7.31 -1.32 8.90
N MET A 265 6.29 -1.06 9.73
CA MET A 265 5.09 -0.33 9.33
C MET A 265 5.40 1.08 8.82
N VAL A 266 6.29 1.82 9.50
CA VAL A 266 6.73 3.14 9.03
C VAL A 266 7.46 3.05 7.69
N VAL A 267 8.35 2.06 7.54
CA VAL A 267 9.08 1.83 6.28
C VAL A 267 8.14 1.36 5.17
N GLU A 268 7.17 0.48 5.46
CA GLU A 268 6.14 0.04 4.49
C GLU A 268 5.34 1.22 3.95
N GLN A 269 4.92 2.12 4.84
CA GLN A 269 4.21 3.33 4.45
C GLN A 269 5.09 4.23 3.57
N GLY A 270 6.37 4.37 3.92
CA GLY A 270 7.35 5.10 3.11
C GLY A 270 7.51 4.50 1.71
N VAL A 271 7.68 3.18 1.61
CA VAL A 271 7.78 2.45 0.32
C VAL A 271 6.52 2.64 -0.53
N LEU A 272 5.34 2.56 0.12
CA LEU A 272 4.06 2.79 -0.56
C LEU A 272 3.94 4.20 -1.11
N ASN A 273 4.26 5.21 -0.29
CA ASN A 273 4.17 6.61 -0.69
C ASN A 273 5.13 6.91 -1.85
N VAL A 274 6.38 6.43 -1.78
CA VAL A 274 7.34 6.57 -2.89
C VAL A 274 6.86 5.83 -4.14
N GLY A 275 6.38 4.59 -3.99
CA GLY A 275 5.90 3.79 -5.12
C GLY A 275 4.70 4.41 -5.82
N LEU A 276 3.72 4.90 -5.05
CA LEU A 276 2.55 5.61 -5.61
C LEU A 276 2.94 6.96 -6.20
N GLY A 277 3.82 7.72 -5.52
CA GLY A 277 4.33 9.00 -6.03
C GLY A 277 5.02 8.84 -7.39
N LEU A 278 5.88 7.84 -7.55
CA LEU A 278 6.52 7.52 -8.83
C LEU A 278 5.50 7.08 -9.89
N ALA A 279 4.49 6.30 -9.52
CA ALA A 279 3.46 5.83 -10.46
C ALA A 279 2.53 6.95 -10.93
N LEU A 280 2.26 7.95 -10.08
CA LEU A 280 1.39 9.09 -10.38
C LEU A 280 2.15 10.34 -10.83
N GLY A 281 3.49 10.32 -10.81
CA GLY A 281 4.34 11.46 -11.20
C GLY A 281 4.41 12.57 -10.14
N ASP A 282 3.99 12.33 -8.90
CA ASP A 282 4.04 13.28 -7.80
C ASP A 282 4.71 12.67 -6.57
N VAL A 283 5.92 13.13 -6.27
CA VAL A 283 6.71 12.70 -5.10
C VAL A 283 6.73 13.73 -3.97
N SER A 284 5.98 14.81 -4.07
CA SER A 284 6.01 15.92 -3.11
C SER A 284 5.40 15.58 -1.74
N SER A 285 4.55 14.56 -1.66
CA SER A 285 3.86 14.15 -0.43
C SER A 285 4.65 13.21 0.48
N VAL A 286 5.87 12.82 0.12
CA VAL A 286 6.65 11.76 0.81
C VAL A 286 7.21 12.18 2.17
N VAL A 287 7.27 13.46 2.51
CA VAL A 287 8.14 13.99 3.57
C VAL A 287 7.48 14.16 4.95
N SER A 288 6.18 14.08 5.08
CA SER A 288 5.56 14.33 6.40
C SER A 288 4.86 13.10 6.94
N THR A 289 5.36 12.45 8.01
CA THR A 289 4.45 11.77 8.94
C THR A 289 4.99 10.58 9.77
N GLY A 290 6.29 10.48 10.05
CA GLY A 290 6.80 9.33 10.84
C GLY A 290 6.16 9.14 12.23
N ALA A 291 5.95 10.21 13.00
CA ALA A 291 5.47 10.10 14.39
C ALA A 291 3.94 9.92 14.50
N SER A 292 3.15 10.59 13.65
CA SER A 292 1.68 10.45 13.62
C SER A 292 1.22 9.09 13.09
N LEU A 293 2.06 8.40 12.31
CA LEU A 293 1.76 7.06 11.80
C LEU A 293 1.74 6.00 12.91
N LEU A 294 2.65 6.06 13.87
CA LEU A 294 2.72 5.05 14.94
C LEU A 294 1.52 5.08 15.90
N THR A 295 0.85 6.22 16.00
CA THR A 295 -0.29 6.38 16.92
C THR A 295 -1.62 5.95 16.33
N GLY A 296 -1.70 5.67 15.03
CA GLY A 296 -2.95 5.32 14.34
C GLY A 296 -2.96 4.00 13.58
N LEU A 297 -1.83 3.28 13.50
CA LEU A 297 -1.73 2.05 12.72
C LEU A 297 -1.98 0.82 13.59
N ALA A 298 -2.96 0.02 13.21
CA ALA A 298 -3.12 -1.34 13.70
C ALA A 298 -2.10 -2.26 13.04
N TYR A 299 -1.55 -3.21 13.80
CA TYR A 299 -0.66 -4.23 13.26
C TYR A 299 -1.37 -5.11 12.23
N SER A 300 -0.63 -5.61 11.25
CA SER A 300 -1.20 -6.58 10.31
C SER A 300 -1.36 -7.95 10.98
N ARG A 301 -2.29 -8.79 10.47
CA ARG A 301 -2.45 -10.19 10.94
C ARG A 301 -1.13 -10.98 10.94
N ASN A 302 -0.23 -10.69 10.01
CA ASN A 302 1.08 -11.34 9.96
C ASN A 302 1.99 -10.88 11.08
N HIS A 303 1.98 -9.58 11.43
CA HIS A 303 2.73 -9.05 12.55
C HIS A 303 2.26 -9.63 13.87
N GLU A 304 0.93 -9.74 14.05
CA GLU A 304 0.33 -10.35 15.23
C GLU A 304 0.75 -11.82 15.38
N ARG A 305 0.71 -12.57 14.28
CA ARG A 305 1.12 -13.99 14.31
C ARG A 305 2.62 -14.14 14.62
N GLU A 306 3.48 -13.28 14.08
CA GLU A 306 4.90 -13.25 14.43
C GLU A 306 5.12 -12.95 15.92
N ALA A 307 4.36 -12.00 16.48
CA ALA A 307 4.43 -11.65 17.90
C ALA A 307 3.90 -12.77 18.81
N ASP A 308 2.79 -13.42 18.45
CA ASP A 308 2.27 -14.58 19.18
C ASP A 308 3.25 -15.74 19.17
N CYS A 309 3.84 -16.05 18.01
CA CYS A 309 4.84 -17.10 17.91
C CYS A 309 6.06 -16.82 18.79
N TYR A 310 6.51 -15.56 18.83
CA TYR A 310 7.57 -15.15 19.73
C TYR A 310 7.16 -15.31 21.21
N ALA A 311 5.95 -14.84 21.58
CA ALA A 311 5.44 -14.95 22.95
C ALA A 311 5.36 -16.41 23.42
N ILE A 312 4.80 -17.30 22.59
CA ILE A 312 4.72 -18.73 22.92
C ILE A 312 6.11 -19.34 23.11
N ALA A 313 7.07 -19.02 22.25
CA ALA A 313 8.43 -19.53 22.37
C ALA A 313 9.13 -18.96 23.62
N ALA A 314 9.00 -17.66 23.89
CA ALA A 314 9.58 -17.00 25.07
C ALA A 314 8.99 -17.56 26.37
N MET A 315 7.64 -17.68 26.44
CA MET A 315 6.95 -18.27 27.59
C MET A 315 7.37 -19.74 27.83
N ARG A 316 7.53 -20.51 26.76
CA ARG A 316 8.02 -21.89 26.85
C ARG A 316 9.45 -21.97 27.38
N HIS A 317 10.36 -21.09 26.92
CA HIS A 317 11.72 -21.01 27.47
C HIS A 317 11.72 -20.65 28.95
N ALA A 318 10.76 -19.82 29.36
CA ALA A 318 10.58 -19.41 30.75
C ALA A 318 9.80 -20.45 31.60
N ALA A 319 9.40 -21.58 31.03
CA ALA A 319 8.52 -22.59 31.64
C ALA A 319 7.21 -21.99 32.20
N LEU A 320 6.66 -20.97 31.52
CA LEU A 320 5.42 -20.29 31.88
C LEU A 320 4.24 -20.73 30.98
N PRO A 321 3.02 -20.85 31.53
CA PRO A 321 1.84 -21.20 30.75
C PRO A 321 1.34 -20.03 29.90
N THR A 322 0.85 -20.30 28.70
CA THR A 322 0.27 -19.28 27.78
C THR A 322 -1.22 -19.06 27.97
N VAL A 323 -1.93 -20.01 28.59
CA VAL A 323 -3.38 -19.94 28.79
C VAL A 323 -3.84 -18.70 29.57
N PRO A 324 -3.15 -18.27 30.67
CA PRO A 324 -3.56 -17.06 31.39
C PRO A 324 -3.53 -15.80 30.52
N MET A 325 -2.56 -15.69 29.59
CA MET A 325 -2.49 -14.58 28.63
C MET A 325 -3.75 -14.58 27.73
N ALA A 326 -4.13 -15.74 27.19
CA ALA A 326 -5.32 -15.87 26.34
C ALA A 326 -6.59 -15.45 27.11
N GLN A 327 -6.74 -15.89 28.34
CA GLN A 327 -7.86 -15.52 29.20
C GLN A 327 -7.93 -14.02 29.47
N LEU A 328 -6.78 -13.36 29.70
CA LEU A 328 -6.71 -11.90 29.89
C LEU A 328 -7.15 -11.17 28.62
N LEU A 329 -6.66 -11.59 27.45
CA LEU A 329 -7.02 -10.97 26.17
C LEU A 329 -8.51 -11.11 25.87
N LEU A 330 -9.10 -12.28 26.15
CA LEU A 330 -10.55 -12.50 26.00
C LEU A 330 -11.35 -11.62 26.97
N ALA A 331 -10.90 -11.49 28.21
CA ALA A 331 -11.56 -10.65 29.22
C ALA A 331 -11.53 -9.16 28.79
N VAL A 332 -10.37 -8.65 28.38
CA VAL A 332 -10.24 -7.27 27.89
C VAL A 332 -11.12 -7.04 26.65
N ALA A 333 -11.21 -8.02 25.77
CA ALA A 333 -12.08 -7.93 24.60
C ALA A 333 -13.56 -7.89 24.97
N GLN A 334 -13.98 -8.67 25.96
CA GLN A 334 -15.35 -8.66 26.45
C GLN A 334 -15.69 -7.32 27.12
N ASP A 335 -14.83 -6.83 28.02
CA ASP A 335 -15.03 -5.56 28.72
C ASP A 335 -15.15 -4.40 27.71
N ALA A 336 -14.34 -4.36 26.65
CA ALA A 336 -14.42 -3.36 25.58
C ALA A 336 -15.74 -3.43 24.80
N ARG A 337 -16.28 -4.62 24.54
CA ARG A 337 -17.59 -4.80 23.90
C ARG A 337 -18.74 -4.32 24.78
N ASP A 338 -18.67 -4.65 26.08
CA ASP A 338 -19.69 -4.25 27.04
C ASP A 338 -19.73 -2.72 27.21
N GLU A 339 -18.56 -2.06 27.24
CA GLU A 339 -18.48 -0.61 27.24
C GLU A 339 -19.05 0.03 25.95
N ALA A 340 -18.76 -0.54 24.79
CA ALA A 340 -19.27 -0.06 23.51
C ALA A 340 -20.79 -0.23 23.43
N ALA A 341 -21.35 -1.34 23.93
CA ALA A 341 -22.79 -1.60 24.01
C ALA A 341 -23.48 -0.62 24.97
N ALA A 342 -22.90 -0.34 26.14
CA ALA A 342 -23.41 0.63 27.09
C ALA A 342 -23.47 2.07 26.51
N LYS A 343 -22.49 2.46 25.74
CA LYS A 343 -22.43 3.78 25.07
C LYS A 343 -23.40 3.91 23.90
N SER A 344 -23.72 2.80 23.22
CA SER A 344 -24.65 2.79 22.08
C SER A 344 -26.15 2.77 22.46
N GLY A 345 -26.48 2.65 23.71
CA GLY A 345 -27.88 2.61 24.21
C GLY A 345 -28.72 1.44 23.71
N LYS A 346 -28.12 0.40 23.14
CA LYS A 346 -28.82 -0.82 22.70
C LYS A 346 -29.02 -1.80 23.85
N PRO A 347 -30.28 -2.21 24.12
CA PRO A 347 -30.52 -3.26 25.12
C PRO A 347 -29.85 -4.58 24.71
N ARG A 348 -29.41 -5.33 25.69
CA ARG A 348 -28.99 -6.74 25.51
C ARG A 348 -30.12 -7.53 24.88
N ASP A 349 -29.97 -7.98 23.63
CA ASP A 349 -30.84 -9.01 23.08
C ASP A 349 -30.51 -10.34 23.76
N GLY A 350 -31.33 -10.63 24.75
CA GLY A 350 -31.52 -11.99 25.28
C GLY A 350 -32.15 -12.85 24.19
N LYS A 351 -31.69 -14.06 24.09
CA LYS A 351 -32.11 -15.14 23.22
C LYS A 351 -33.62 -15.25 23.02
N ASP A 352 -33.98 -15.63 21.80
CA ASP A 352 -35.13 -16.44 21.39
C ASP A 352 -36.53 -15.83 21.51
N ALA A 353 -37.07 -15.39 20.37
CA ALA A 353 -38.41 -15.92 19.97
C ALA A 353 -38.73 -15.55 18.51
N ALA A 354 -39.22 -16.50 17.85
CA ALA A 354 -39.59 -16.58 16.45
C ALA A 354 -40.78 -15.70 16.06
N LYS A 355 -40.84 -15.43 14.73
CA LYS A 355 -42.00 -15.24 13.85
C LYS A 355 -42.71 -13.88 13.79
N GLY A 356 -42.73 -13.39 12.58
CA GLY A 356 -43.97 -12.93 11.93
C GLY A 356 -44.09 -11.46 11.67
N GLY A 357 -44.23 -11.11 10.43
CA GLY A 357 -45.12 -10.04 10.00
C GLY A 357 -44.52 -8.87 9.26
N ALA A 358 -44.69 -8.91 8.00
CA ALA A 358 -44.76 -7.94 6.93
C ALA A 358 -45.04 -6.45 7.26
N GLY A 359 -44.45 -5.58 6.45
CA GLY A 359 -45.25 -4.48 5.90
C GLY A 359 -44.69 -3.07 6.07
N ALA A 360 -44.42 -2.46 4.92
CA ALA A 360 -44.67 -1.07 4.53
C ALA A 360 -43.52 -0.01 4.69
N THR A 361 -42.86 0.25 3.59
CA THR A 361 -42.82 1.54 2.82
C THR A 361 -42.78 2.89 3.54
N GLY A 362 -41.83 3.71 3.12
CA GLY A 362 -41.84 5.17 3.24
C GLY A 362 -40.45 5.73 3.49
N GLY A 363 -39.71 6.17 2.58
CA GLY A 363 -39.70 7.41 1.86
C GLY A 363 -38.81 8.46 2.48
N ALA A 364 -37.65 8.67 1.83
CA ALA A 364 -37.08 9.94 1.44
C ALA A 364 -36.33 10.83 2.42
N SER A 365 -35.28 11.30 1.85
CA SER A 365 -34.67 12.64 1.94
C SER A 365 -33.42 12.77 2.81
N GLY A 366 -32.30 12.65 2.09
CA GLY A 366 -30.99 12.96 2.58
C GLY A 366 -30.76 14.46 2.69
N THR A 367 -30.07 14.85 3.70
CA THR A 367 -29.26 16.07 3.68
C THR A 367 -27.87 15.71 4.20
N ALA A 368 -26.90 15.88 3.32
CA ALA A 368 -25.49 15.75 3.62
C ALA A 368 -25.11 16.74 4.71
N ARG A 369 -24.71 16.26 5.89
CA ARG A 369 -24.06 17.05 6.94
C ARG A 369 -22.54 16.89 6.81
N SER A 370 -21.90 18.03 6.65
CA SER A 370 -20.47 18.28 6.71
C SER A 370 -19.86 17.75 8.02
N PRO A 371 -18.66 17.14 7.99
CA PRO A 371 -17.98 16.66 9.20
C PRO A 371 -17.17 17.81 9.82
N ARG A 372 -17.81 18.64 10.63
CA ARG A 372 -17.16 19.52 11.61
C ARG A 372 -18.00 19.46 12.87
N ASP A 373 -17.33 19.15 13.99
CA ASP A 373 -17.81 19.07 15.38
C ASP A 373 -18.00 17.65 15.94
N THR A 374 -16.88 16.97 16.23
CA THR A 374 -16.79 15.95 17.29
C THR A 374 -15.43 16.01 17.98
N ALA A 375 -15.16 17.14 18.62
CA ALA A 375 -14.16 17.24 19.68
C ALA A 375 -14.83 16.80 20.99
N GLY A 376 -14.92 15.50 21.25
CA GLY A 376 -15.55 15.03 22.48
C GLY A 376 -15.82 13.53 22.54
N SER A 377 -14.93 12.67 22.05
CA SER A 377 -14.98 11.24 22.37
C SER A 377 -13.68 10.50 21.95
N HIS A 378 -12.55 10.93 22.49
CA HIS A 378 -11.24 10.32 22.19
C HIS A 378 -10.88 9.10 23.06
N SER A 379 -11.75 8.60 23.94
CA SER A 379 -11.40 7.54 24.88
C SER A 379 -11.60 6.10 24.38
N THR A 380 -12.23 5.88 23.23
CA THR A 380 -12.56 4.53 22.74
C THR A 380 -11.66 4.04 21.60
N LEU A 381 -10.80 4.89 21.02
CA LEU A 381 -9.96 4.52 19.87
C LEU A 381 -8.62 3.87 20.24
N TRP A 382 -8.26 3.83 21.53
CA TRP A 382 -6.94 3.40 22.00
C TRP A 382 -7.02 2.16 22.91
N SER A 383 -7.95 1.25 22.66
CA SER A 383 -7.95 -0.04 23.35
C SER A 383 -6.91 -0.98 22.73
N PHE A 384 -6.42 -1.96 23.51
CA PHE A 384 -5.55 -3.05 23.02
C PHE A 384 -6.09 -3.65 21.72
N LEU A 385 -7.40 -3.82 21.60
CA LEU A 385 -8.07 -4.38 20.42
C LEU A 385 -7.94 -3.54 19.16
N SER A 386 -7.79 -2.21 19.26
CA SER A 386 -7.66 -1.36 18.09
C SER A 386 -6.25 -1.40 17.48
N SER A 387 -5.23 -1.67 18.29
CA SER A 387 -3.85 -1.86 17.84
C SER A 387 -3.53 -3.30 17.44
N HIS A 388 -4.27 -4.29 18.00
CA HIS A 388 -4.06 -5.72 17.78
C HIS A 388 -5.31 -6.39 17.19
N PRO A 389 -5.45 -6.41 15.86
CA PRO A 389 -6.60 -7.01 15.21
C PRO A 389 -6.70 -8.52 15.47
N ASP A 390 -7.92 -9.02 15.35
CA ASP A 390 -8.27 -10.45 15.53
C ASP A 390 -7.91 -11.03 16.92
N THR A 391 -7.71 -10.18 17.93
CA THR A 391 -7.30 -10.60 19.29
C THR A 391 -8.19 -11.70 19.85
N VAL A 392 -9.51 -11.64 19.64
CA VAL A 392 -10.46 -12.64 20.16
C VAL A 392 -10.25 -14.00 19.51
N GLU A 393 -10.12 -14.04 18.18
CA GLU A 393 -9.87 -15.28 17.42
C GLU A 393 -8.56 -15.92 17.87
N ARG A 394 -7.48 -15.16 17.91
CA ARG A 394 -6.15 -15.60 18.33
C ARG A 394 -6.11 -16.08 19.78
N ALA A 395 -6.73 -15.33 20.69
CA ALA A 395 -6.79 -15.72 22.10
C ALA A 395 -7.62 -16.99 22.31
N THR A 396 -8.71 -17.17 21.56
CA THR A 396 -9.51 -18.39 21.62
C THR A 396 -8.71 -19.61 21.13
N GLU A 397 -7.95 -19.46 20.05
CA GLU A 397 -7.05 -20.52 19.56
C GLU A 397 -5.99 -20.88 20.60
N LEU A 398 -5.36 -19.89 21.24
CA LEU A 398 -4.36 -20.09 22.30
C LEU A 398 -4.96 -20.77 23.53
N GLU A 399 -6.18 -20.41 23.95
CA GLU A 399 -6.87 -21.03 25.07
C GLU A 399 -7.18 -22.50 24.80
N GLN A 400 -7.56 -22.84 23.58
CA GLN A 400 -7.81 -24.22 23.12
C GLN A 400 -6.52 -25.02 22.87
N GLY A 401 -5.34 -24.43 23.07
CA GLY A 401 -4.06 -25.08 22.85
C GLY A 401 -3.65 -25.17 21.37
N HIS A 402 -4.35 -24.48 20.48
CA HIS A 402 -3.98 -24.37 19.08
C HIS A 402 -2.90 -23.27 18.94
N ALA A 403 -1.67 -23.69 18.69
CA ALA A 403 -0.62 -22.73 18.36
C ALA A 403 -0.86 -22.16 16.96
N PRO A 404 -0.71 -20.82 16.75
CA PRO A 404 -0.71 -20.27 15.41
C PRO A 404 0.35 -20.95 14.55
N HIS A 405 0.14 -21.03 13.24
CA HIS A 405 1.11 -21.60 12.31
C HIS A 405 2.39 -20.75 12.32
N CYS A 406 3.27 -21.04 13.28
CA CYS A 406 4.58 -20.41 13.38
C CYS A 406 5.47 -20.93 12.26
N ALA A 407 6.08 -20.05 11.47
CA ALA A 407 7.07 -20.45 10.49
C ALA A 407 8.20 -21.16 11.24
N LYS A 408 8.57 -22.34 10.77
CA LYS A 408 9.81 -23.01 11.23
C LYS A 408 10.94 -22.06 10.86
N GLY A 409 11.58 -21.47 11.89
CA GLY A 409 12.73 -20.57 11.74
C GLY A 409 13.92 -21.25 11.06
#